data_d8cf54f659ffded6c30394fdf7dffd91
#
_entry.id   d8cf54f659ffded6c30394fdf7dffd91
#
_cell.length_a   1.000
_cell.length_b   1.000
_cell.length_c   1.000
_cell.angle_alpha   90.00
_cell.angle_beta   90.00
_cell.angle_gamma   90.00
#
_symmetry.space_group_name_H-M   'P 1'
#
loop_
_entity.id
_entity.type
_entity.pdbx_description
1 polymer ?
#
loop_
_entity_poly.entity_id
_entity_poly.type
_entity_poly.pdbx_seq_one_letter_code
_entity_poly.pdbx_strand_id
1 'polypeptide(L)'
;MSLRNYLDKIRPNFEEGGKLHAFKSVYDGFETFLYVPNETSKSGTSIHDAIDSKRIMSLVVLSLVPAMLFGMYNIGYQNALAAGKLADATCWGMFLYGMLALLPKILVSYIVGLGIEFAWAQWKGEEIQEGYLVSGILIPLIIPVTTPLWILVLAVAFAVIFTKEIFGGTGMNIFNVALAARAFLFFSYPSKMTGDSIWVAKDSIFGFGYTLPDGFTMATPLGEIAQGTSVNASVCDMVLGLIPGSVGETSVIAIAIGAVILLWTNIASWKTMLSVFLGGTVMGLIFHSTGATPIQWYEHLVLGGFCFGAVFMVTDPVTSARTETGKWVYGFFIGAMAIIIRVLNPGYPEGMMLAILFGNMFAPLIDYCVVQSNISKRAKRAK
;
A
#
# COMPACT_ATOMS: atom_id res chain seq x y z
N MET A 1 -10.68 -8.53 -36.13
CA MET A 1 -9.33 -9.04 -35.83
C MET A 1 -9.24 -9.29 -34.35
N SER A 2 -8.83 -10.49 -33.91
CA SER A 2 -8.58 -10.74 -32.48
C SER A 2 -7.39 -9.90 -32.02
N LEU A 3 -7.42 -9.39 -30.77
CA LEU A 3 -6.32 -8.63 -30.17
C LEU A 3 -5.00 -9.44 -30.24
N ARG A 4 -5.08 -10.75 -30.08
CA ARG A 4 -3.92 -11.65 -30.20
C ARG A 4 -3.30 -11.60 -31.60
N ASN A 5 -4.13 -11.67 -32.66
CA ASN A 5 -3.62 -11.58 -34.05
C ASN A 5 -2.93 -10.23 -34.34
N TYR A 6 -3.32 -9.17 -33.64
CA TYR A 6 -2.69 -7.87 -33.75
C TYR A 6 -1.31 -7.87 -33.05
N LEU A 7 -1.24 -8.44 -31.85
CA LEU A 7 0.04 -8.59 -31.12
C LEU A 7 1.01 -9.46 -31.91
N ASP A 8 0.59 -10.62 -32.41
CA ASP A 8 1.42 -11.52 -33.22
C ASP A 8 1.97 -10.82 -34.48
N LYS A 9 1.19 -9.90 -35.07
CA LYS A 9 1.61 -9.12 -36.25
C LYS A 9 2.70 -8.09 -35.95
N ILE A 10 2.69 -7.48 -34.76
CA ILE A 10 3.68 -6.46 -34.39
C ILE A 10 4.91 -7.05 -33.71
N ARG A 11 4.84 -8.28 -33.20
CA ARG A 11 5.92 -9.01 -32.50
C ARG A 11 7.27 -8.98 -33.23
N PRO A 12 7.36 -9.21 -34.57
CA PRO A 12 8.64 -9.21 -35.29
C PRO A 12 9.39 -7.87 -35.22
N ASN A 13 8.69 -6.75 -34.94
CA ASN A 13 9.37 -5.45 -34.80
C ASN A 13 10.15 -5.33 -33.48
N PHE A 14 9.80 -6.15 -32.46
CA PHE A 14 10.42 -6.15 -31.14
C PHE A 14 11.41 -7.30 -30.94
N GLU A 15 11.46 -8.29 -31.84
CA GLU A 15 12.46 -9.37 -31.85
C GLU A 15 13.83 -8.91 -32.30
N GLU A 16 14.85 -9.77 -32.17
CA GLU A 16 16.23 -9.50 -32.55
C GLU A 16 16.30 -9.10 -34.03
N GLY A 17 16.82 -7.90 -34.31
CA GLY A 17 16.87 -7.32 -35.66
C GLY A 17 15.69 -6.41 -36.00
N GLY A 18 14.65 -6.32 -35.19
CA GLY A 18 13.53 -5.40 -35.35
C GLY A 18 13.87 -3.95 -34.98
N LYS A 19 13.15 -2.99 -35.59
CA LYS A 19 13.37 -1.54 -35.34
C LYS A 19 13.11 -1.10 -33.88
N LEU A 20 12.34 -1.86 -33.15
CA LEU A 20 11.91 -1.57 -31.76
C LEU A 20 12.48 -2.58 -30.74
N HIS A 21 13.59 -3.25 -31.08
CA HIS A 21 14.23 -4.25 -30.19
C HIS A 21 14.53 -3.70 -28.80
N ALA A 22 14.88 -2.42 -28.65
CA ALA A 22 15.09 -1.77 -27.36
C ALA A 22 13.85 -1.79 -26.43
N PHE A 23 12.65 -1.99 -26.98
CA PHE A 23 11.38 -2.08 -26.26
C PHE A 23 10.83 -3.51 -26.18
N LYS A 24 11.66 -4.53 -26.44
CA LYS A 24 11.27 -5.94 -26.36
C LYS A 24 10.66 -6.27 -25.01
N SER A 25 11.33 -5.90 -23.93
CA SER A 25 10.85 -6.15 -22.56
C SER A 25 9.47 -5.53 -22.29
N VAL A 26 9.20 -4.33 -22.83
CA VAL A 26 7.88 -3.68 -22.70
C VAL A 26 6.81 -4.47 -23.45
N TYR A 27 7.13 -4.91 -24.68
CA TYR A 27 6.20 -5.72 -25.47
C TYR A 27 5.88 -7.05 -24.77
N ASP A 28 6.91 -7.79 -24.33
CA ASP A 28 6.78 -9.06 -23.64
C ASP A 28 5.98 -8.90 -22.32
N GLY A 29 6.19 -7.81 -21.57
CA GLY A 29 5.43 -7.45 -20.37
C GLY A 29 3.93 -7.31 -20.66
N PHE A 30 3.56 -6.53 -21.69
CA PHE A 30 2.17 -6.35 -22.10
C PHE A 30 1.53 -7.62 -22.66
N GLU A 31 2.25 -8.39 -23.48
CA GLU A 31 1.75 -9.64 -24.04
C GLU A 31 1.43 -10.65 -22.93
N THR A 32 2.36 -10.85 -22.00
CA THR A 32 2.20 -11.79 -20.90
C THR A 32 1.21 -11.32 -19.83
N PHE A 33 0.97 -10.01 -19.71
CA PHE A 33 -0.12 -9.48 -18.88
C PHE A 33 -1.49 -9.81 -19.47
N LEU A 34 -1.67 -9.64 -20.78
CA LEU A 34 -2.94 -9.91 -21.46
C LEU A 34 -3.19 -11.40 -21.67
N TYR A 35 -2.14 -12.16 -21.97
CA TYR A 35 -2.22 -13.59 -22.29
C TYR A 35 -1.18 -14.36 -21.48
N VAL A 36 -1.65 -15.30 -20.66
CA VAL A 36 -0.75 -16.21 -19.92
C VAL A 36 0.04 -17.05 -20.93
N PRO A 37 1.39 -17.14 -20.83
CA PRO A 37 2.19 -17.99 -21.66
C PRO A 37 1.76 -19.45 -21.53
N ASN A 38 1.53 -20.16 -22.63
CA ASN A 38 1.20 -21.57 -22.62
C ASN A 38 2.50 -22.40 -22.75
N GLU A 39 3.42 -22.19 -21.81
CA GLU A 39 4.70 -22.87 -21.76
C GLU A 39 4.74 -23.83 -20.58
N THR A 40 5.34 -24.99 -20.82
CA THR A 40 5.62 -25.99 -19.78
C THR A 40 7.12 -26.22 -19.68
N SER A 41 7.58 -26.87 -18.61
CA SER A 41 9.00 -27.24 -18.47
C SER A 41 9.48 -28.08 -19.67
N LYS A 42 10.63 -27.71 -20.24
CA LYS A 42 11.21 -28.37 -21.44
C LYS A 42 11.84 -29.73 -21.12
N SER A 43 12.08 -30.03 -19.85
CA SER A 43 12.69 -31.29 -19.39
C SER A 43 12.10 -31.74 -18.06
N GLY A 44 12.02 -33.02 -17.83
CA GLY A 44 11.42 -33.61 -16.64
C GLY A 44 9.90 -33.70 -16.73
N THR A 45 9.22 -33.56 -15.59
CA THR A 45 7.76 -33.54 -15.52
C THR A 45 7.23 -32.20 -16.05
N SER A 46 6.28 -32.25 -16.98
CA SER A 46 5.59 -31.03 -17.47
C SER A 46 4.74 -30.44 -16.35
N ILE A 47 5.16 -29.29 -15.82
CA ILE A 47 4.46 -28.57 -14.76
C ILE A 47 4.00 -27.24 -15.33
N HIS A 48 2.75 -26.88 -15.06
CA HIS A 48 2.18 -25.60 -15.37
C HIS A 48 1.55 -25.04 -14.09
N ASP A 49 1.81 -23.76 -13.79
CA ASP A 49 1.25 -23.11 -12.61
C ASP A 49 -0.27 -22.94 -12.74
N ALA A 50 -0.99 -23.20 -11.66
CA ALA A 50 -2.44 -23.02 -11.59
C ALA A 50 -2.83 -21.55 -11.64
N ILE A 51 -1.98 -20.66 -11.09
CA ILE A 51 -2.18 -19.22 -11.07
C ILE A 51 -0.83 -18.51 -11.27
N ASP A 52 -0.79 -17.59 -12.20
CA ASP A 52 0.39 -16.77 -12.49
C ASP A 52 0.54 -15.61 -11.49
N SER A 53 1.77 -15.20 -11.18
CA SER A 53 2.07 -14.08 -10.29
C SER A 53 1.38 -12.77 -10.71
N LYS A 54 1.25 -12.53 -12.01
CA LYS A 54 0.52 -11.38 -12.57
C LYS A 54 -0.96 -11.37 -12.19
N ARG A 55 -1.59 -12.55 -12.13
CA ARG A 55 -3.00 -12.70 -11.69
C ARG A 55 -3.13 -12.43 -10.20
N ILE A 56 -2.17 -12.88 -9.40
CA ILE A 56 -2.11 -12.58 -7.97
C ILE A 56 -2.03 -11.06 -7.76
N MET A 57 -1.11 -10.38 -8.45
CA MET A 57 -0.96 -8.93 -8.35
C MET A 57 -2.21 -8.18 -8.82
N SER A 58 -2.84 -8.63 -9.91
CA SER A 58 -4.10 -8.03 -10.40
C SER A 58 -5.24 -8.17 -9.39
N LEU A 59 -5.34 -9.29 -8.68
CA LEU A 59 -6.34 -9.49 -7.62
C LEU A 59 -6.08 -8.57 -6.41
N VAL A 60 -4.81 -8.35 -6.06
CA VAL A 60 -4.47 -7.37 -5.01
C VAL A 60 -4.86 -5.95 -5.45
N VAL A 61 -4.58 -5.55 -6.69
CA VAL A 61 -5.03 -4.26 -7.23
C VAL A 61 -6.54 -4.16 -7.19
N LEU A 62 -7.27 -5.21 -7.60
CA LEU A 62 -8.74 -5.24 -7.55
C LEU A 62 -9.27 -5.07 -6.11
N SER A 63 -8.59 -5.66 -5.13
CA SER A 63 -8.98 -5.54 -3.72
C SER A 63 -8.76 -4.13 -3.15
N LEU A 64 -7.88 -3.32 -3.75
CA LEU A 64 -7.65 -1.92 -3.39
C LEU A 64 -8.70 -0.96 -4.01
N VAL A 65 -9.40 -1.38 -5.07
CA VAL A 65 -10.37 -0.53 -5.79
C VAL A 65 -11.45 0.05 -4.87
N PRO A 66 -12.10 -0.70 -3.96
CA PRO A 66 -13.11 -0.12 -3.07
C PRO A 66 -12.56 1.02 -2.20
N ALA A 67 -11.37 0.84 -1.61
CA ALA A 67 -10.71 1.87 -0.80
C ALA A 67 -10.32 3.09 -1.64
N MET A 68 -9.84 2.88 -2.86
CA MET A 68 -9.51 3.95 -3.80
C MET A 68 -10.74 4.76 -4.21
N LEU A 69 -11.83 4.11 -4.59
CA LEU A 69 -13.06 4.80 -5.01
C LEU A 69 -13.68 5.61 -3.89
N PHE A 70 -13.72 5.04 -2.67
CA PHE A 70 -14.17 5.79 -1.50
C PHE A 70 -13.23 6.96 -1.18
N GLY A 71 -11.93 6.75 -1.27
CA GLY A 71 -10.93 7.81 -1.05
C GLY A 71 -11.07 8.97 -2.04
N MET A 72 -11.36 8.68 -3.32
CA MET A 72 -11.68 9.72 -4.31
C MET A 72 -12.91 10.54 -3.90
N TYR A 73 -13.97 9.87 -3.45
CA TYR A 73 -15.17 10.55 -2.94
C TYR A 73 -14.83 11.41 -1.71
N ASN A 74 -14.07 10.87 -0.76
CA ASN A 74 -13.71 11.56 0.47
C ASN A 74 -12.85 12.81 0.25
N ILE A 75 -11.94 12.81 -0.74
CA ILE A 75 -11.18 14.03 -1.11
C ILE A 75 -12.13 15.19 -1.45
N GLY A 76 -13.14 14.92 -2.28
CA GLY A 76 -14.12 15.95 -2.65
C GLY A 76 -15.05 16.34 -1.50
N TYR A 77 -15.44 15.37 -0.68
CA TYR A 77 -16.23 15.61 0.52
C TYR A 77 -15.51 16.56 1.50
N GLN A 78 -14.23 16.29 1.80
CA GLN A 78 -13.43 17.12 2.70
C GLN A 78 -13.21 18.52 2.14
N ASN A 79 -13.01 18.67 0.81
CA ASN A 79 -12.91 19.97 0.16
C ASN A 79 -14.22 20.77 0.27
N ALA A 80 -15.37 20.14 0.00
CA ALA A 80 -16.68 20.77 0.10
C ALA A 80 -17.04 21.15 1.56
N LEU A 81 -16.70 20.27 2.51
CA LEU A 81 -16.87 20.50 3.94
C LEU A 81 -16.03 21.70 4.40
N ALA A 82 -14.77 21.76 3.99
CA ALA A 82 -13.84 22.83 4.31
C ALA A 82 -14.29 24.18 3.72
N ALA A 83 -14.92 24.17 2.55
CA ALA A 83 -15.49 25.36 1.91
C ALA A 83 -16.85 25.78 2.53
N GLY A 84 -17.43 24.99 3.43
CA GLY A 84 -18.77 25.24 3.98
C GLY A 84 -19.91 25.10 2.95
N LYS A 85 -19.65 24.42 1.82
CA LYS A 85 -20.60 24.27 0.69
C LYS A 85 -21.03 22.82 0.48
N LEU A 86 -21.06 22.02 1.54
CA LEU A 86 -21.44 20.62 1.46
C LEU A 86 -22.86 20.41 0.96
N ALA A 87 -23.79 21.32 1.32
CA ALA A 87 -25.18 21.26 0.88
C ALA A 87 -25.38 21.46 -0.64
N ASP A 88 -24.47 22.23 -1.27
CA ASP A 88 -24.51 22.54 -2.70
C ASP A 88 -23.73 21.52 -3.54
N ALA A 89 -22.89 20.70 -2.89
CA ALA A 89 -22.04 19.73 -3.56
C ALA A 89 -22.79 18.46 -3.93
N THR A 90 -22.69 18.05 -5.19
CA THR A 90 -23.26 16.75 -5.62
C THR A 90 -22.27 15.62 -5.34
N CYS A 91 -22.78 14.43 -4.98
CA CYS A 91 -21.94 13.24 -4.76
C CYS A 91 -21.03 12.95 -5.96
N TRP A 92 -21.54 13.11 -7.17
CA TRP A 92 -20.79 12.90 -8.40
C TRP A 92 -19.71 13.96 -8.62
N GLY A 93 -20.00 15.22 -8.29
CA GLY A 93 -19.02 16.31 -8.35
C GLY A 93 -17.87 16.12 -7.36
N MET A 94 -18.17 15.68 -6.14
CA MET A 94 -17.15 15.32 -5.14
C MET A 94 -16.27 14.16 -5.60
N PHE A 95 -16.86 13.11 -6.17
CA PHE A 95 -16.11 11.97 -6.70
C PHE A 95 -15.20 12.37 -7.87
N LEU A 96 -15.70 13.13 -8.84
CA LEU A 96 -14.91 13.59 -9.99
C LEU A 96 -13.76 14.49 -9.58
N TYR A 97 -13.98 15.36 -8.61
CA TYR A 97 -12.90 16.20 -8.04
C TYR A 97 -11.76 15.35 -7.46
N GLY A 98 -12.09 14.38 -6.60
CA GLY A 98 -11.09 13.51 -6.00
C GLY A 98 -10.41 12.60 -7.02
N MET A 99 -11.13 12.14 -8.04
CA MET A 99 -10.55 11.40 -9.16
C MET A 99 -9.51 12.25 -9.91
N LEU A 100 -9.84 13.48 -10.24
CA LEU A 100 -8.90 14.40 -10.91
C LEU A 100 -7.68 14.76 -10.05
N ALA A 101 -7.84 14.82 -8.73
CA ALA A 101 -6.74 15.07 -7.79
C ALA A 101 -5.80 13.85 -7.65
N LEU A 102 -6.35 12.63 -7.69
CA LEU A 102 -5.58 11.40 -7.47
C LEU A 102 -4.98 10.84 -8.77
N LEU A 103 -5.70 10.90 -9.89
CA LEU A 103 -5.31 10.31 -11.17
C LEU A 103 -3.88 10.71 -11.64
N PRO A 104 -3.45 11.98 -11.58
CA PRO A 104 -2.10 12.36 -11.98
C PRO A 104 -1.02 11.68 -11.15
N LYS A 105 -1.28 11.45 -9.85
CA LYS A 105 -0.34 10.75 -8.96
C LYS A 105 -0.22 9.28 -9.28
N ILE A 106 -1.34 8.62 -9.58
CA ILE A 106 -1.35 7.22 -10.04
C ILE A 106 -0.56 7.11 -11.35
N LEU A 107 -0.85 7.96 -12.32
CA LEU A 107 -0.14 7.94 -13.62
C LEU A 107 1.36 8.16 -13.45
N VAL A 108 1.77 9.16 -12.68
CA VAL A 108 3.20 9.44 -12.41
C VAL A 108 3.86 8.28 -11.68
N SER A 109 3.20 7.70 -10.68
CA SER A 109 3.72 6.53 -9.96
C SER A 109 3.99 5.36 -10.92
N TYR A 110 3.02 5.01 -11.76
CA TYR A 110 3.19 3.92 -12.73
C TYR A 110 4.22 4.24 -13.81
N ILE A 111 4.21 5.43 -14.40
CA ILE A 111 5.17 5.81 -15.46
C ILE A 111 6.60 5.75 -14.93
N VAL A 112 6.84 6.32 -13.75
CA VAL A 112 8.19 6.35 -13.16
C VAL A 112 8.62 4.96 -12.69
N GLY A 113 7.77 4.27 -11.94
CA GLY A 113 8.13 2.97 -11.36
C GLY A 113 8.31 1.88 -12.40
N LEU A 114 7.36 1.70 -13.31
CA LEU A 114 7.50 0.74 -14.41
C LEU A 114 8.61 1.16 -15.38
N GLY A 115 8.79 2.46 -15.62
CA GLY A 115 9.89 2.96 -16.45
C GLY A 115 11.26 2.55 -15.90
N ILE A 116 11.46 2.62 -14.58
CA ILE A 116 12.70 2.18 -13.93
C ILE A 116 12.83 0.66 -14.01
N GLU A 117 11.78 -0.11 -13.71
CA GLU A 117 11.82 -1.57 -13.83
C GLU A 117 12.14 -2.04 -15.25
N PHE A 118 11.51 -1.45 -16.26
CA PHE A 118 11.77 -1.79 -17.64
C PHE A 118 13.19 -1.44 -18.06
N ALA A 119 13.70 -0.27 -17.68
CA ALA A 119 15.08 0.12 -17.95
C ALA A 119 16.10 -0.82 -17.28
N TRP A 120 15.81 -1.23 -16.03
CA TRP A 120 16.67 -2.15 -15.28
C TRP A 120 16.65 -3.56 -15.85
N ALA A 121 15.46 -4.11 -16.17
CA ALA A 121 15.31 -5.40 -16.82
C ALA A 121 16.01 -5.46 -18.17
N GLN A 122 15.86 -4.39 -18.99
CA GLN A 122 16.53 -4.28 -20.28
C GLN A 122 18.07 -4.22 -20.14
N TRP A 123 18.57 -3.51 -19.11
CA TRP A 123 20.01 -3.42 -18.84
C TRP A 123 20.60 -4.76 -18.41
N LYS A 124 19.88 -5.51 -17.59
CA LYS A 124 20.31 -6.84 -17.11
C LYS A 124 20.02 -7.98 -18.09
N GLY A 125 19.15 -7.79 -19.08
CA GLY A 125 18.67 -8.83 -19.98
C GLY A 125 17.75 -9.85 -19.28
N GLU A 126 17.06 -9.44 -18.21
CA GLU A 126 16.12 -10.26 -17.44
C GLU A 126 14.67 -10.01 -17.90
N GLU A 127 13.79 -10.96 -17.63
CA GLU A 127 12.35 -10.77 -17.83
C GLU A 127 11.77 -9.78 -16.81
N ILE A 128 10.80 -8.97 -17.25
CA ILE A 128 10.13 -8.00 -16.37
C ILE A 128 9.30 -8.72 -15.33
N GLN A 129 9.59 -8.41 -14.09
CA GLN A 129 8.84 -8.89 -12.94
C GLN A 129 7.85 -7.82 -12.49
N GLU A 130 6.58 -7.96 -12.82
CA GLU A 130 5.54 -6.93 -12.68
C GLU A 130 5.06 -6.67 -11.23
N GLY A 131 5.92 -6.88 -10.23
CA GLY A 131 5.57 -6.64 -8.83
C GLY A 131 5.27 -5.17 -8.50
N TYR A 132 5.68 -4.24 -9.35
CA TYR A 132 5.38 -2.82 -9.17
C TYR A 132 3.90 -2.47 -9.42
N LEU A 133 3.12 -3.33 -10.07
CA LEU A 133 1.69 -3.08 -10.29
C LEU A 133 0.95 -2.75 -8.98
N VAL A 134 1.25 -3.48 -7.91
CA VAL A 134 0.66 -3.24 -6.60
C VAL A 134 1.25 -1.98 -5.94
N SER A 135 2.57 -1.83 -5.95
CA SER A 135 3.24 -0.67 -5.34
C SER A 135 2.84 0.63 -6.04
N GLY A 136 2.65 0.59 -7.36
CA GLY A 136 2.26 1.74 -8.17
C GLY A 136 0.92 2.37 -7.77
N ILE A 137 -0.04 1.56 -7.31
CA ILE A 137 -1.32 2.07 -6.79
C ILE A 137 -1.26 2.32 -5.28
N LEU A 138 -0.52 1.52 -4.51
CA LEU A 138 -0.39 1.70 -3.07
C LEU A 138 0.24 3.05 -2.71
N ILE A 139 1.31 3.46 -3.40
CA ILE A 139 2.01 4.71 -3.09
C ILE A 139 1.08 5.92 -3.13
N PRO A 140 0.32 6.20 -4.22
CA PRO A 140 -0.63 7.32 -4.25
C PRO A 140 -1.72 7.26 -3.18
N LEU A 141 -2.11 6.06 -2.72
CA LEU A 141 -3.17 5.87 -1.73
C LEU A 141 -2.72 6.18 -0.29
N ILE A 142 -1.43 6.12 0.00
CA ILE A 142 -0.89 6.30 1.36
C ILE A 142 -0.19 7.64 1.57
N ILE A 143 -0.07 8.47 0.54
CA ILE A 143 0.52 9.81 0.64
C ILE A 143 -0.56 10.89 0.72
N PRO A 144 -0.23 12.08 1.28
CA PRO A 144 -1.15 13.21 1.29
C PRO A 144 -1.58 13.67 -0.10
N VAL A 145 -2.83 14.13 -0.20
CA VAL A 145 -3.38 14.60 -1.47
C VAL A 145 -2.66 15.83 -2.03
N THR A 146 -2.03 16.64 -1.20
CA THR A 146 -1.31 17.85 -1.60
C THR A 146 0.14 17.61 -2.00
N THR A 147 0.66 16.39 -1.93
CA THR A 147 2.05 16.08 -2.28
C THR A 147 2.35 16.43 -3.74
N PRO A 148 3.38 17.26 -4.02
CA PRO A 148 3.78 17.63 -5.37
C PRO A 148 4.26 16.45 -6.19
N LEU A 149 3.96 16.42 -7.50
CA LEU A 149 4.31 15.29 -8.38
C LEU A 149 5.81 15.06 -8.48
N TRP A 150 6.63 16.10 -8.50
CA TRP A 150 8.09 15.94 -8.60
C TRP A 150 8.71 15.27 -7.37
N ILE A 151 8.16 15.52 -6.17
CA ILE A 151 8.57 14.83 -4.94
C ILE A 151 8.16 13.36 -5.00
N LEU A 152 6.98 13.08 -5.54
CA LEU A 152 6.52 11.72 -5.78
C LEU A 152 7.44 10.96 -6.73
N VAL A 153 7.89 11.60 -7.82
CA VAL A 153 8.87 11.01 -8.75
C VAL A 153 10.15 10.58 -8.02
N LEU A 154 10.70 11.45 -7.19
CA LEU A 154 11.91 11.13 -6.41
C LEU A 154 11.68 9.98 -5.42
N ALA A 155 10.54 9.97 -4.73
CA ALA A 155 10.21 8.91 -3.77
C ALA A 155 10.02 7.54 -4.45
N VAL A 156 9.32 7.51 -5.58
CA VAL A 156 9.13 6.29 -6.37
C VAL A 156 10.48 5.79 -6.90
N ALA A 157 11.29 6.68 -7.47
CA ALA A 157 12.61 6.32 -7.98
C ALA A 157 13.51 5.75 -6.85
N PHE A 158 13.55 6.42 -5.70
CA PHE A 158 14.29 5.92 -4.54
C PHE A 158 13.80 4.54 -4.11
N ALA A 159 12.50 4.36 -3.94
CA ALA A 159 11.94 3.11 -3.44
C ALA A 159 12.18 1.96 -4.43
N VAL A 160 11.94 2.16 -5.72
CA VAL A 160 12.14 1.09 -6.72
C VAL A 160 13.61 0.70 -6.80
N ILE A 161 14.52 1.67 -6.91
CA ILE A 161 15.96 1.38 -7.06
C ILE A 161 16.51 0.75 -5.78
N PHE A 162 16.36 1.43 -4.62
CA PHE A 162 17.07 1.06 -3.40
C PHE A 162 16.39 -0.03 -2.57
N THR A 163 15.08 -0.23 -2.68
CA THR A 163 14.38 -1.28 -1.91
C THR A 163 14.03 -2.51 -2.72
N LYS A 164 14.07 -2.43 -4.05
CA LYS A 164 13.69 -3.54 -4.91
C LYS A 164 14.81 -3.98 -5.86
N GLU A 165 15.24 -3.12 -6.78
CA GLU A 165 16.14 -3.51 -7.85
C GLU A 165 17.55 -3.88 -7.38
N ILE A 166 18.10 -3.17 -6.41
CA ILE A 166 19.42 -3.47 -5.83
C ILE A 166 19.44 -4.85 -5.15
N PHE A 167 18.32 -5.27 -4.57
CA PHE A 167 18.21 -6.58 -3.91
C PHE A 167 17.93 -7.74 -4.87
N GLY A 168 17.69 -7.48 -6.16
CA GLY A 168 17.45 -8.52 -7.17
C GLY A 168 16.04 -8.55 -7.75
N GLY A 169 15.26 -7.48 -7.59
CA GLY A 169 13.93 -7.32 -8.16
C GLY A 169 12.79 -7.88 -7.32
N THR A 170 11.67 -8.17 -7.95
CA THR A 170 10.44 -8.65 -7.28
C THR A 170 10.69 -9.99 -6.57
N GLY A 171 10.29 -10.07 -5.32
CA GLY A 171 10.44 -11.28 -4.52
C GLY A 171 11.73 -11.36 -3.70
N MET A 172 12.70 -10.47 -3.94
CA MET A 172 13.95 -10.37 -3.19
C MET A 172 14.03 -9.15 -2.28
N ASN A 173 13.07 -8.24 -2.37
CA ASN A 173 13.01 -7.04 -1.54
C ASN A 173 12.77 -7.39 -0.06
N ILE A 174 13.55 -6.75 0.81
CA ILE A 174 13.44 -6.91 2.27
C ILE A 174 12.28 -6.08 2.80
N PHE A 175 12.12 -4.87 2.28
CA PHE A 175 11.10 -3.91 2.70
C PHE A 175 9.96 -3.80 1.69
N ASN A 176 8.76 -3.49 2.17
CA ASN A 176 7.66 -3.12 1.31
C ASN A 176 7.99 -1.80 0.57
N VAL A 177 7.95 -1.84 -0.76
CA VAL A 177 8.36 -0.73 -1.64
C VAL A 177 7.52 0.52 -1.42
N ALA A 178 6.20 0.36 -1.23
CA ALA A 178 5.31 1.51 -1.03
C ALA A 178 5.60 2.22 0.30
N LEU A 179 5.85 1.44 1.36
CA LEU A 179 6.22 2.01 2.67
C LEU A 179 7.60 2.65 2.66
N ALA A 180 8.54 2.11 1.90
CA ALA A 180 9.85 2.72 1.74
C ALA A 180 9.77 4.07 1.01
N ALA A 181 8.91 4.20 -0.02
CA ALA A 181 8.63 5.47 -0.67
C ALA A 181 8.04 6.49 0.32
N ARG A 182 7.06 6.07 1.12
CA ARG A 182 6.47 6.93 2.16
C ARG A 182 7.47 7.33 3.24
N ALA A 183 8.34 6.40 3.68
CA ALA A 183 9.40 6.69 4.64
C ALA A 183 10.39 7.72 4.08
N PHE A 184 10.83 7.56 2.82
CA PHE A 184 11.66 8.55 2.16
C PHE A 184 11.03 9.93 2.16
N LEU A 185 9.74 10.03 1.80
CA LEU A 185 9.01 11.30 1.82
C LEU A 185 8.94 11.89 3.23
N PHE A 186 8.65 11.07 4.22
CA PHE A 186 8.54 11.50 5.61
C PHE A 186 9.85 12.08 6.16
N PHE A 187 10.98 11.43 5.88
CA PHE A 187 12.27 11.89 6.37
C PHE A 187 12.88 13.01 5.53
N SER A 188 12.69 13.00 4.21
CA SER A 188 13.29 14.01 3.31
C SER A 188 12.45 15.25 3.16
N TYR A 189 11.13 15.15 3.23
CA TYR A 189 10.18 16.26 3.04
C TYR A 189 9.10 16.28 4.15
N PRO A 190 9.48 16.40 5.43
CA PRO A 190 8.52 16.30 6.54
C PRO A 190 7.40 17.31 6.45
N SER A 191 7.66 18.55 6.00
CA SER A 191 6.62 19.58 5.83
C SER A 191 5.54 19.26 4.79
N LYS A 192 5.76 18.25 3.94
CA LYS A 192 4.80 17.76 2.94
C LYS A 192 4.12 16.47 3.35
N MET A 193 4.55 15.88 4.48
CA MET A 193 4.05 14.59 4.98
C MET A 193 3.42 14.68 6.36
N THR A 194 3.71 15.75 7.10
CA THR A 194 3.20 16.00 8.46
C THR A 194 2.57 17.38 8.56
N GLY A 195 1.63 17.54 9.48
CA GLY A 195 0.92 18.79 9.72
C GLY A 195 -0.52 18.76 9.22
N ASP A 196 -1.26 19.80 9.60
CA ASP A 196 -2.72 19.87 9.43
C ASP A 196 -3.14 20.46 8.06
N SER A 197 -2.18 20.99 7.30
CA SER A 197 -2.47 21.69 6.04
C SER A 197 -2.43 20.81 4.79
N ILE A 198 -2.06 19.53 4.93
CA ILE A 198 -1.71 18.67 3.80
C ILE A 198 -2.80 17.65 3.41
N TRP A 199 -3.78 17.43 4.29
CA TRP A 199 -4.77 16.36 4.11
C TRP A 199 -5.98 16.74 3.28
N VAL A 200 -6.20 18.06 3.07
CA VAL A 200 -7.31 18.57 2.26
C VAL A 200 -6.77 19.27 1.02
N ALA A 201 -7.27 18.89 -0.14
CA ALA A 201 -6.95 19.56 -1.39
C ALA A 201 -7.56 20.97 -1.41
N LYS A 202 -6.75 21.98 -1.78
CA LYS A 202 -7.09 23.41 -1.61
C LYS A 202 -7.53 24.09 -2.90
N ASP A 203 -7.14 23.56 -4.05
CA ASP A 203 -7.36 24.20 -5.34
C ASP A 203 -8.53 23.55 -6.07
N SER A 204 -9.30 24.33 -6.81
CA SER A 204 -10.27 23.79 -7.77
C SER A 204 -9.55 23.20 -8.98
N ILE A 205 -10.02 22.08 -9.50
CA ILE A 205 -9.44 21.36 -10.65
C ILE A 205 -10.48 21.33 -11.77
N PHE A 206 -10.20 21.97 -12.89
CA PHE A 206 -11.09 22.04 -14.06
C PHE A 206 -12.54 22.43 -13.74
N GLY A 207 -12.74 23.32 -12.77
CA GLY A 207 -14.07 23.78 -12.33
C GLY A 207 -14.76 22.86 -11.32
N PHE A 208 -14.16 21.75 -10.93
CA PHE A 208 -14.61 20.89 -9.83
C PHE A 208 -13.92 21.29 -8.53
N GLY A 209 -14.62 21.11 -7.41
CA GLY A 209 -14.14 21.47 -6.07
C GLY A 209 -14.14 22.98 -5.81
N TYR A 210 -13.70 23.34 -4.63
CA TYR A 210 -13.69 24.72 -4.15
C TYR A 210 -12.27 25.14 -3.80
N THR A 211 -11.91 26.38 -4.15
CA THR A 211 -10.65 26.97 -3.73
C THR A 211 -10.78 27.43 -2.29
N LEU A 212 -9.90 26.93 -1.44
CA LEU A 212 -9.83 27.28 -0.03
C LEU A 212 -8.85 28.43 0.20
N PRO A 213 -9.04 29.25 1.25
CA PRO A 213 -8.11 30.33 1.58
C PRO A 213 -6.73 29.77 1.95
N ASP A 214 -5.69 30.55 1.65
CA ASP A 214 -4.34 30.27 2.11
C ASP A 214 -4.31 30.21 3.64
N GLY A 215 -3.65 29.18 4.18
CA GLY A 215 -3.59 28.97 5.63
C GLY A 215 -4.72 28.11 6.20
N PHE A 216 -5.68 27.64 5.39
CA PHE A 216 -6.65 26.66 5.87
C PHE A 216 -5.94 25.38 6.37
N THR A 217 -6.31 24.93 7.56
CA THR A 217 -5.79 23.71 8.20
C THR A 217 -6.93 22.85 8.70
N MET A 218 -6.78 21.54 8.57
CA MET A 218 -7.70 20.55 9.14
C MET A 218 -6.88 19.38 9.66
N ALA A 219 -6.84 19.25 10.97
CA ALA A 219 -6.13 18.17 11.63
C ALA A 219 -6.80 16.82 11.35
N THR A 220 -5.99 15.77 11.25
CA THR A 220 -6.52 14.40 11.30
C THR A 220 -6.87 14.05 12.74
N PRO A 221 -7.80 13.09 12.98
CA PRO A 221 -8.10 12.65 14.34
C PRO A 221 -6.85 12.20 15.13
N LEU A 222 -5.86 11.57 14.47
CA LEU A 222 -4.58 11.25 15.11
C LEU A 222 -3.71 12.48 15.39
N GLY A 223 -3.79 13.51 14.54
CA GLY A 223 -3.12 14.78 14.78
C GLY A 223 -3.72 15.53 15.98
N GLU A 224 -5.05 15.54 16.12
CA GLU A 224 -5.75 16.08 17.29
C GLU A 224 -5.31 15.40 18.59
N ILE A 225 -5.24 14.07 18.58
CA ILE A 225 -4.78 13.27 19.74
C ILE A 225 -3.34 13.60 20.11
N ALA A 226 -2.45 13.69 19.10
CA ALA A 226 -1.04 14.00 19.32
C ALA A 226 -0.82 15.40 19.90
N GLN A 227 -1.73 16.34 19.60
CA GLN A 227 -1.75 17.71 20.14
C GLN A 227 -2.44 17.79 21.51
N GLY A 228 -2.99 16.67 22.02
CA GLY A 228 -3.70 16.62 23.30
C GLY A 228 -5.11 17.24 23.25
N THR A 229 -5.66 17.44 22.05
CA THR A 229 -7.05 17.94 21.87
C THR A 229 -8.05 16.79 21.81
N SER A 230 -9.32 17.08 22.08
CA SER A 230 -10.39 16.10 21.91
C SER A 230 -10.63 15.82 20.43
N VAL A 231 -10.87 14.55 20.09
CA VAL A 231 -11.22 14.16 18.72
C VAL A 231 -12.63 14.65 18.39
N ASN A 232 -12.75 15.42 17.31
CA ASN A 232 -14.03 15.97 16.86
C ASN A 232 -14.86 14.98 16.04
N ALA A 233 -14.22 13.94 15.45
CA ALA A 233 -14.89 12.94 14.65
C ALA A 233 -15.61 11.89 15.51
N SER A 234 -16.83 11.52 15.13
CA SER A 234 -17.54 10.41 15.78
C SER A 234 -16.92 9.06 15.37
N VAL A 235 -17.09 8.03 16.19
CA VAL A 235 -16.65 6.66 15.84
C VAL A 235 -17.30 6.18 14.54
N CYS A 236 -18.53 6.61 14.26
CA CYS A 236 -19.21 6.30 13.02
C CYS A 236 -18.51 6.92 11.81
N ASP A 237 -18.10 8.19 11.91
CA ASP A 237 -17.36 8.88 10.84
C ASP A 237 -15.97 8.26 10.62
N MET A 238 -15.30 7.79 11.67
CA MET A 238 -14.03 7.07 11.60
C MET A 238 -14.18 5.74 10.86
N VAL A 239 -15.26 4.98 11.11
CA VAL A 239 -15.53 3.69 10.44
C VAL A 239 -15.97 3.90 8.99
N LEU A 240 -16.84 4.86 8.73
CA LEU A 240 -17.26 5.22 7.38
C LEU A 240 -16.10 5.80 6.58
N GLY A 241 -15.22 6.57 7.24
CA GLY A 241 -14.07 7.18 6.60
C GLY A 241 -14.28 8.63 6.18
N LEU A 242 -15.29 9.33 6.70
CA LEU A 242 -15.56 10.74 6.43
C LEU A 242 -14.67 11.66 7.28
N ILE A 243 -13.39 11.35 7.34
CA ILE A 243 -12.34 12.03 8.10
C ILE A 243 -11.21 12.46 7.17
N PRO A 244 -10.46 13.55 7.49
CA PRO A 244 -9.26 13.90 6.75
C PRO A 244 -8.17 12.85 6.98
N GLY A 245 -7.43 12.51 5.92
CA GLY A 245 -6.35 11.50 5.98
C GLY A 245 -5.83 11.10 4.61
N SER A 246 -4.99 10.06 4.59
CA SER A 246 -4.49 9.47 3.34
C SER A 246 -5.63 8.83 2.54
N VAL A 247 -5.55 8.90 1.22
CA VAL A 247 -6.66 8.56 0.31
C VAL A 247 -7.23 7.16 0.53
N GLY A 248 -6.37 6.15 0.67
CA GLY A 248 -6.80 4.75 0.82
C GLY A 248 -7.09 4.33 2.26
N GLU A 249 -6.65 5.11 3.25
CA GLU A 249 -6.61 4.69 4.66
C GLU A 249 -7.86 5.09 5.45
N THR A 250 -8.76 5.90 4.88
CA THR A 250 -9.86 6.53 5.64
C THR A 250 -11.01 5.59 5.95
N SER A 251 -11.51 4.80 4.99
CA SER A 251 -12.71 3.98 5.20
C SER A 251 -12.39 2.54 5.60
N VAL A 252 -12.73 2.21 6.85
CA VAL A 252 -12.60 0.82 7.36
C VAL A 252 -13.53 -0.13 6.60
N ILE A 253 -14.71 0.31 6.19
CA ILE A 253 -15.67 -0.53 5.44
C ILE A 253 -15.11 -0.88 4.05
N ALA A 254 -14.56 0.09 3.34
CA ALA A 254 -13.96 -0.14 2.03
C ALA A 254 -12.74 -1.06 2.11
N ILE A 255 -11.91 -0.89 3.16
CA ILE A 255 -10.78 -1.78 3.47
C ILE A 255 -11.28 -3.20 3.79
N ALA A 256 -12.36 -3.35 4.56
CA ALA A 256 -12.93 -4.64 4.88
C ALA A 256 -13.45 -5.40 3.63
N ILE A 257 -14.04 -4.69 2.66
CA ILE A 257 -14.42 -5.28 1.37
C ILE A 257 -13.17 -5.83 0.66
N GLY A 258 -12.08 -5.05 0.61
CA GLY A 258 -10.80 -5.51 0.07
C GLY A 258 -10.23 -6.71 0.81
N ALA A 259 -10.33 -6.73 2.14
CA ALA A 259 -9.91 -7.86 2.96
C ALA A 259 -10.69 -9.15 2.62
N VAL A 260 -12.01 -9.05 2.43
CA VAL A 260 -12.85 -10.19 2.02
C VAL A 260 -12.40 -10.73 0.66
N ILE A 261 -12.10 -9.87 -0.31
CA ILE A 261 -11.61 -10.29 -1.62
C ILE A 261 -10.27 -11.05 -1.47
N LEU A 262 -9.32 -10.51 -0.70
CA LEU A 262 -8.01 -11.13 -0.48
C LEU A 262 -8.09 -12.46 0.29
N LEU A 263 -8.98 -12.56 1.25
CA LEU A 263 -9.19 -13.79 2.01
C LEU A 263 -9.92 -14.86 1.18
N TRP A 264 -10.91 -14.47 0.39
CA TRP A 264 -11.63 -15.39 -0.49
C TRP A 264 -10.71 -15.98 -1.56
N THR A 265 -9.84 -15.15 -2.14
CA THR A 265 -8.86 -15.59 -3.13
C THR A 265 -7.64 -16.30 -2.53
N ASN A 266 -7.56 -16.38 -1.21
CA ASN A 266 -6.46 -17.02 -0.47
C ASN A 266 -5.08 -16.39 -0.72
N ILE A 267 -5.04 -15.14 -1.19
CA ILE A 267 -3.81 -14.39 -1.46
C ILE A 267 -3.20 -13.89 -0.15
N ALA A 268 -4.03 -13.33 0.72
CA ALA A 268 -3.59 -12.83 2.01
C ALA A 268 -3.83 -13.84 3.14
N SER A 269 -2.92 -13.84 4.12
CA SER A 269 -3.01 -14.71 5.29
C SER A 269 -3.95 -14.13 6.35
N TRP A 270 -5.08 -14.79 6.62
CA TRP A 270 -5.98 -14.41 7.70
C TRP A 270 -5.30 -14.45 9.08
N LYS A 271 -4.29 -15.35 9.27
CA LYS A 271 -3.53 -15.48 10.52
C LYS A 271 -2.72 -14.22 10.79
N THR A 272 -2.06 -13.70 9.76
CA THR A 272 -1.31 -12.46 9.86
C THR A 272 -2.23 -11.28 10.16
N MET A 273 -3.35 -11.13 9.42
CA MET A 273 -4.32 -10.05 9.66
C MET A 273 -4.84 -10.09 11.10
N LEU A 274 -5.37 -11.24 11.53
CA LEU A 274 -5.94 -11.38 12.87
C LEU A 274 -4.91 -11.11 13.96
N SER A 275 -3.67 -11.59 13.77
CA SER A 275 -2.60 -11.38 14.73
C SER A 275 -2.21 -9.91 14.88
N VAL A 276 -2.22 -9.11 13.80
CA VAL A 276 -2.02 -7.65 13.89
C VAL A 276 -3.09 -6.99 14.75
N PHE A 277 -4.35 -7.33 14.51
CA PHE A 277 -5.46 -6.80 15.31
C PHE A 277 -5.35 -7.21 16.79
N LEU A 278 -4.96 -8.46 17.09
CA LEU A 278 -4.72 -8.91 18.45
C LEU A 278 -3.58 -8.14 19.12
N GLY A 279 -2.44 -7.94 18.42
CA GLY A 279 -1.33 -7.16 18.95
C GLY A 279 -1.70 -5.71 19.24
N GLY A 280 -2.43 -5.06 18.30
CA GLY A 280 -2.95 -3.72 18.50
C GLY A 280 -3.94 -3.61 19.65
N THR A 281 -4.86 -4.57 19.77
CA THR A 281 -5.85 -4.63 20.87
C THR A 281 -5.16 -4.75 22.23
N VAL A 282 -4.22 -5.68 22.37
CA VAL A 282 -3.51 -5.91 23.64
C VAL A 282 -2.75 -4.64 24.07
N MET A 283 -2.00 -4.03 23.16
CA MET A 283 -1.26 -2.80 23.50
C MET A 283 -2.18 -1.60 23.73
N GLY A 284 -3.26 -1.47 22.95
CA GLY A 284 -4.28 -0.44 23.16
C GLY A 284 -4.93 -0.55 24.54
N LEU A 285 -5.27 -1.76 24.99
CA LEU A 285 -5.80 -2.01 26.34
C LEU A 285 -4.78 -1.66 27.41
N ILE A 286 -3.51 -2.03 27.24
CA ILE A 286 -2.44 -1.70 28.22
C ILE A 286 -2.30 -0.18 28.35
N PHE A 287 -2.17 0.55 27.25
CA PHE A 287 -1.98 2.00 27.30
C PHE A 287 -3.23 2.73 27.80
N HIS A 288 -4.41 2.25 27.45
CA HIS A 288 -5.66 2.81 28.01
C HIS A 288 -5.76 2.57 29.52
N SER A 289 -5.45 1.36 29.99
CA SER A 289 -5.52 1.01 31.43
C SER A 289 -4.45 1.74 32.28
N THR A 290 -3.30 2.05 31.70
CA THR A 290 -2.23 2.83 32.37
C THR A 290 -2.46 4.33 32.29
N GLY A 291 -3.49 4.81 31.58
CA GLY A 291 -3.75 6.24 31.37
C GLY A 291 -2.76 6.94 30.45
N ALA A 292 -1.96 6.20 29.69
CA ALA A 292 -0.98 6.77 28.76
C ALA A 292 -1.64 7.36 27.49
N THR A 293 -2.88 6.98 27.18
CA THR A 293 -3.64 7.53 26.06
C THR A 293 -5.09 7.82 26.49
N PRO A 294 -5.70 8.94 26.03
CA PRO A 294 -7.07 9.27 26.35
C PRO A 294 -8.10 8.48 25.54
N ILE A 295 -7.69 7.90 24.40
CA ILE A 295 -8.59 7.19 23.49
C ILE A 295 -8.78 5.73 23.86
N GLN A 296 -9.89 5.17 23.42
CA GLN A 296 -10.25 3.79 23.68
C GLN A 296 -9.40 2.83 22.82
N TRP A 297 -9.21 1.61 23.30
CA TRP A 297 -8.39 0.61 22.61
C TRP A 297 -8.86 0.31 21.18
N TYR A 298 -10.19 0.32 20.93
CA TYR A 298 -10.76 0.05 19.61
C TYR A 298 -10.57 1.24 18.64
N GLU A 299 -10.50 2.47 19.14
CA GLU A 299 -10.24 3.65 18.29
C GLU A 299 -8.85 3.59 17.67
N HIS A 300 -7.87 3.06 18.39
CA HIS A 300 -6.55 2.81 17.84
C HIS A 300 -6.55 1.90 16.59
N LEU A 301 -7.48 0.95 16.53
CA LEU A 301 -7.59 0.02 15.41
C LEU A 301 -8.23 0.67 14.17
N VAL A 302 -9.14 1.61 14.39
CA VAL A 302 -9.93 2.27 13.33
C VAL A 302 -9.21 3.49 12.77
N LEU A 303 -8.43 4.20 13.61
CA LEU A 303 -7.77 5.45 13.23
C LEU A 303 -6.50 5.24 12.41
N GLY A 304 -6.31 6.15 11.45
CA GLY A 304 -5.13 6.20 10.58
C GLY A 304 -4.98 4.97 9.70
N GLY A 305 -3.75 4.67 9.30
CA GLY A 305 -3.44 3.56 8.39
C GLY A 305 -3.42 2.17 9.03
N PHE A 306 -3.93 1.97 10.28
CA PHE A 306 -3.83 0.67 10.96
C PHE A 306 -4.55 -0.44 10.18
N CYS A 307 -5.84 -0.25 9.86
CA CYS A 307 -6.61 -1.24 9.09
C CYS A 307 -6.04 -1.46 7.69
N PHE A 308 -5.67 -0.38 7.00
CA PHE A 308 -5.09 -0.47 5.66
C PHE A 308 -3.76 -1.22 5.65
N GLY A 309 -2.87 -0.90 6.59
CA GLY A 309 -1.60 -1.58 6.78
C GLY A 309 -1.77 -3.06 7.14
N ALA A 310 -2.69 -3.39 8.07
CA ALA A 310 -2.98 -4.76 8.48
C ALA A 310 -3.49 -5.64 7.33
N VAL A 311 -4.27 -5.07 6.40
CA VAL A 311 -4.89 -5.81 5.30
C VAL A 311 -3.99 -5.91 4.09
N PHE A 312 -3.41 -4.80 3.63
CA PHE A 312 -2.73 -4.73 2.33
C PHE A 312 -1.20 -4.73 2.39
N MET A 313 -0.61 -4.41 3.54
CA MET A 313 0.84 -4.24 3.64
C MET A 313 1.53 -5.28 4.48
N VAL A 314 0.96 -5.63 5.65
CA VAL A 314 1.52 -6.68 6.53
C VAL A 314 1.37 -8.06 5.91
N THR A 315 0.37 -8.24 5.07
CA THR A 315 0.09 -9.52 4.37
C THR A 315 0.86 -9.68 3.06
N ASP A 316 1.74 -8.75 2.72
CA ASP A 316 2.60 -8.85 1.55
C ASP A 316 3.39 -10.19 1.58
N PRO A 317 3.20 -11.07 0.57
CA PRO A 317 3.79 -12.40 0.58
C PRO A 317 5.32 -12.38 0.46
N VAL A 318 5.90 -11.28 0.04
CA VAL A 318 7.36 -11.14 -0.14
C VAL A 318 8.05 -10.78 1.17
N THR A 319 7.54 -9.76 1.86
CA THR A 319 8.22 -9.15 3.01
C THR A 319 7.72 -9.67 4.36
N SER A 320 6.60 -10.42 4.39
CA SER A 320 6.06 -10.99 5.62
C SER A 320 6.67 -12.36 5.97
N ALA A 321 6.46 -12.80 7.21
CA ALA A 321 6.84 -14.14 7.64
C ALA A 321 6.06 -15.23 6.86
N ARG A 322 6.78 -16.26 6.43
CA ARG A 322 6.24 -17.34 5.58
C ARG A 322 5.75 -18.54 6.37
N THR A 323 6.36 -18.83 7.53
CA THR A 323 5.98 -19.98 8.36
C THR A 323 4.66 -19.70 9.09
N GLU A 324 3.86 -20.76 9.29
CA GLU A 324 2.53 -20.64 9.91
C GLU A 324 2.58 -20.06 11.34
N THR A 325 3.58 -20.47 12.13
CA THR A 325 3.81 -19.90 13.47
C THR A 325 4.41 -18.50 13.38
N GLY A 326 5.29 -18.29 12.40
CA GLY A 326 5.91 -16.98 12.15
C GLY A 326 4.89 -15.90 11.82
N LYS A 327 3.83 -16.23 11.05
CA LYS A 327 2.73 -15.31 10.74
C LYS A 327 2.04 -14.76 11.99
N TRP A 328 1.84 -15.59 13.02
CA TRP A 328 1.24 -15.15 14.28
C TRP A 328 2.18 -14.23 15.06
N VAL A 329 3.46 -14.61 15.20
CA VAL A 329 4.46 -13.82 15.92
C VAL A 329 4.69 -12.49 15.23
N TYR A 330 4.88 -12.51 13.91
CA TYR A 330 5.13 -11.34 13.09
C TYR A 330 3.97 -10.34 13.13
N GLY A 331 2.74 -10.81 12.91
CA GLY A 331 1.56 -9.96 12.93
C GLY A 331 1.32 -9.33 14.32
N PHE A 332 1.44 -10.13 15.40
CA PHE A 332 1.31 -9.62 16.76
C PHE A 332 2.36 -8.54 17.07
N PHE A 333 3.59 -8.79 16.68
CA PHE A 333 4.71 -7.85 16.86
C PHE A 333 4.43 -6.51 16.16
N ILE A 334 3.98 -6.54 14.89
CA ILE A 334 3.66 -5.31 14.15
C ILE A 334 2.49 -4.57 14.78
N GLY A 335 1.40 -5.27 15.12
CA GLY A 335 0.24 -4.65 15.75
C GLY A 335 0.58 -3.97 17.08
N ALA A 336 1.38 -4.64 17.92
CA ALA A 336 1.85 -4.09 19.18
C ALA A 336 2.76 -2.87 18.95
N MET A 337 3.74 -2.99 18.05
CA MET A 337 4.69 -1.90 17.74
C MET A 337 4.01 -0.68 17.15
N ALA A 338 2.97 -0.86 16.32
CA ALA A 338 2.21 0.25 15.75
C ALA A 338 1.58 1.14 16.84
N ILE A 339 1.00 0.52 17.86
CA ILE A 339 0.41 1.26 18.98
C ILE A 339 1.49 1.85 19.91
N ILE A 340 2.58 1.12 20.16
CA ILE A 340 3.71 1.64 20.94
C ILE A 340 4.28 2.91 20.28
N ILE A 341 4.55 2.87 18.98
CA ILE A 341 5.09 4.04 18.26
C ILE A 341 4.08 5.18 18.30
N ARG A 342 2.79 4.90 18.08
CA ARG A 342 1.72 5.90 18.09
C ARG A 342 1.60 6.65 19.42
N VAL A 343 1.68 5.94 20.54
CA VAL A 343 1.48 6.52 21.86
C VAL A 343 2.75 7.20 22.38
N LEU A 344 3.93 6.60 22.13
CA LEU A 344 5.20 7.10 22.66
C LEU A 344 5.90 8.11 21.75
N ASN A 345 5.49 8.22 20.47
CA ASN A 345 6.13 9.14 19.53
C ASN A 345 5.11 10.15 18.94
N PRO A 346 4.91 11.29 19.59
CA PRO A 346 3.98 12.31 19.10
C PRO A 346 4.41 12.94 17.76
N GLY A 347 5.68 12.84 17.38
CA GLY A 347 6.19 13.30 16.09
C GLY A 347 5.75 12.45 14.90
N TYR A 348 5.29 11.21 15.16
CA TYR A 348 4.73 10.32 14.14
C TYR A 348 3.54 9.52 14.69
N PRO A 349 2.36 10.16 14.82
CA PRO A 349 1.21 9.56 15.49
C PRO A 349 0.56 8.39 14.74
N GLU A 350 0.91 8.13 13.50
CA GLU A 350 0.36 7.02 12.72
C GLU A 350 0.91 5.66 13.16
N GLY A 351 2.22 5.55 13.36
CA GLY A 351 2.91 4.36 13.85
C GLY A 351 3.01 3.19 12.88
N MET A 352 2.00 2.92 12.05
CA MET A 352 1.88 1.68 11.27
C MET A 352 2.99 1.49 10.22
N MET A 353 3.36 2.53 9.49
CA MET A 353 4.43 2.46 8.50
C MET A 353 5.77 2.00 9.12
N LEU A 354 6.19 2.64 10.21
CA LEU A 354 7.45 2.31 10.87
C LEU A 354 7.40 0.91 11.49
N ALA A 355 6.25 0.52 12.08
CA ALA A 355 6.07 -0.81 12.65
C ALA A 355 6.21 -1.91 11.61
N ILE A 356 5.64 -1.71 10.39
CA ILE A 356 5.75 -2.69 9.30
C ILE A 356 7.18 -2.75 8.78
N LEU A 357 7.83 -1.62 8.50
CA LEU A 357 9.22 -1.61 8.05
C LEU A 357 10.16 -2.27 9.07
N PHE A 358 9.93 -2.00 10.35
CA PHE A 358 10.67 -2.65 11.43
C PHE A 358 10.38 -4.16 11.48
N GLY A 359 9.10 -4.55 11.37
CA GLY A 359 8.69 -5.96 11.31
C GLY A 359 9.31 -6.72 10.14
N ASN A 360 9.39 -6.09 8.96
CA ASN A 360 10.00 -6.69 7.76
C ASN A 360 11.47 -7.09 8.01
N MET A 361 12.23 -6.31 8.78
CA MET A 361 13.60 -6.67 9.15
C MET A 361 13.68 -7.94 9.99
N PHE A 362 12.66 -8.20 10.82
CA PHE A 362 12.63 -9.36 11.71
C PHE A 362 11.92 -10.58 11.10
N ALA A 363 11.18 -10.42 10.02
CA ALA A 363 10.46 -11.52 9.38
C ALA A 363 11.36 -12.73 9.06
N PRO A 364 12.54 -12.57 8.42
CA PRO A 364 13.46 -13.68 8.17
C PRO A 364 14.00 -14.33 9.45
N LEU A 365 14.26 -13.53 10.50
CA LEU A 365 14.74 -14.02 11.79
C LEU A 365 13.65 -14.86 12.49
N ILE A 366 12.42 -14.40 12.48
CA ILE A 366 11.27 -15.12 13.04
C ILE A 366 11.13 -16.50 12.34
N ASP A 367 11.17 -16.50 11.01
CA ASP A 367 11.07 -17.74 10.23
C ASP A 367 12.25 -18.68 10.51
N TYR A 368 13.46 -18.16 10.60
CA TYR A 368 14.65 -18.94 10.98
C TYR A 368 14.47 -19.63 12.34
N CYS A 369 14.04 -18.90 13.36
CA CYS A 369 13.79 -19.45 14.70
C CYS A 369 12.74 -20.57 14.66
N VAL A 370 11.64 -20.39 13.91
CA VAL A 370 10.60 -21.42 13.77
C VAL A 370 11.14 -22.67 13.08
N VAL A 371 11.90 -22.51 12.00
CA VAL A 371 12.51 -23.63 11.26
C VAL A 371 13.50 -24.39 12.14
N GLN A 372 14.40 -23.71 12.88
CA GLN A 372 15.35 -24.34 13.79
C GLN A 372 14.65 -25.11 14.92
N SER A 373 13.57 -24.55 15.47
CA SER A 373 12.75 -25.26 16.46
C SER A 373 12.16 -26.58 15.88
N ASN A 374 11.68 -26.52 14.63
CA ASN A 374 11.13 -27.68 13.97
C ASN A 374 12.21 -28.77 13.66
N ILE A 375 13.40 -28.34 13.22
CA ILE A 375 14.55 -29.23 13.01
C ILE A 375 14.93 -29.92 14.32
N SER A 376 15.04 -29.16 15.41
CA SER A 376 15.37 -29.72 16.74
C SER A 376 14.33 -30.71 17.24
N LYS A 377 13.03 -30.42 17.02
CA LYS A 377 11.95 -31.36 17.38
C LYS A 377 12.03 -32.66 16.56
N ARG A 378 12.35 -32.57 15.26
CA ARG A 378 12.51 -33.76 14.39
C ARG A 378 13.73 -34.58 14.80
N ALA A 379 14.87 -33.95 15.06
CA ALA A 379 16.07 -34.62 15.51
C ALA A 379 15.88 -35.38 16.85
N LYS A 380 15.08 -34.82 17.78
CA LYS A 380 14.72 -35.49 19.03
C LYS A 380 13.81 -36.72 18.83
N ARG A 381 13.00 -36.73 17.77
CA ARG A 381 12.13 -37.88 17.44
C ARG A 381 12.87 -39.03 16.70
N ALA A 382 14.00 -38.70 16.07
CA ALA A 382 14.82 -39.67 15.34
C ALA A 382 15.85 -40.37 16.25
N LYS A 383 16.01 -39.91 17.49
CA LYS A 383 16.77 -40.61 18.57
C LYS A 383 15.84 -41.50 19.37
#